data_84eef4f3d0acb24cf9f5c418a10c0e09
#
_entry.id   84eef4f3d0acb24cf9f5c418a10c0e09
#
_cell.length_a   1.000
_cell.length_b   1.000
_cell.length_c   1.000
_cell.angle_alpha   90.00
_cell.angle_beta   90.00
_cell.angle_gamma   90.00
#
_symmetry.space_group_name_H-M   'P 1'
#
loop_
_entity.id
_entity.type
_entity.pdbx_description
1 polymer ?
#
loop_
_entity_poly.entity_id
_entity_poly.type
_entity_poly.pdbx_seq_one_letter_code
_entity_poly.pdbx_strand_id
1 'polypeptide(L)'
;AVRYVSTSPAAKWSAHKGIRTMSRLKALYKNEVAAKLHTELKLANVNEVPKITKITLNMGVGEGIGDKKMIENAVADLQAIAGQKVVVTLARKSIAGFKVREGWPVGCKVTLRGQQMWEFFDRLVDISIPRIRDFRGLNPKSFDGRGNYSMGVREQIIFPEIEYDKVDKLRGMDITITTTARNNDEGLALLTALNFPFKK
;
A
#
# COMPACT_ATOMS: atom_id res chain seq x y z
N ALA A 1 -52.12 13.26 10.52
CA ALA A 1 -50.85 13.77 9.98
C ALA A 1 -49.71 13.11 10.73
N VAL A 2 -49.15 12.01 10.16
CA VAL A 2 -48.02 11.31 10.72
C VAL A 2 -46.73 11.93 10.11
N ARG A 3 -45.90 12.55 10.95
CA ARG A 3 -44.64 13.12 10.53
C ARG A 3 -43.60 11.97 10.39
N TYR A 4 -43.18 11.73 9.17
CA TYR A 4 -42.05 10.88 8.84
C TYR A 4 -40.76 11.60 9.27
N VAL A 5 -40.10 11.09 10.29
CA VAL A 5 -38.71 11.52 10.67
C VAL A 5 -37.76 10.74 9.82
N SER A 6 -37.16 11.41 8.85
CA SER A 6 -36.08 10.90 8.01
C SER A 6 -34.82 10.79 8.87
N THR A 7 -34.44 9.57 9.28
CA THR A 7 -33.14 9.29 9.90
C THR A 7 -32.11 9.05 8.80
N SER A 8 -31.32 10.07 8.53
CA SER A 8 -30.16 10.01 7.64
C SER A 8 -29.07 9.07 8.20
N PRO A 9 -28.49 8.16 7.39
CA PRO A 9 -27.43 7.24 7.84
C PRO A 9 -26.04 7.90 8.03
N ALA A 10 -25.94 9.23 7.97
CA ALA A 10 -24.68 9.96 8.10
C ALA A 10 -24.12 10.10 9.53
N ALA A 11 -24.85 9.62 10.56
CA ALA A 11 -24.52 9.92 11.96
C ALA A 11 -23.67 8.85 12.68
N LYS A 12 -23.14 7.81 12.00
CA LYS A 12 -22.39 6.74 12.66
C LYS A 12 -20.86 6.80 12.55
N TRP A 13 -20.30 7.86 11.95
CA TRP A 13 -18.83 7.98 11.75
C TRP A 13 -18.10 8.90 12.74
N SER A 14 -18.78 9.46 13.75
CA SER A 14 -18.17 10.45 14.66
C SER A 14 -17.74 9.94 16.03
N ALA A 15 -17.74 8.63 16.30
CA ALA A 15 -17.55 8.09 17.66
C ALA A 15 -16.30 7.24 17.86
N HIS A 16 -15.17 7.49 17.15
CA HIS A 16 -13.89 6.90 17.53
C HIS A 16 -12.77 7.95 17.61
N LYS A 17 -12.98 9.01 18.38
CA LYS A 17 -11.90 9.79 18.99
C LYS A 17 -11.46 9.08 20.28
N GLY A 18 -10.91 7.88 20.15
CA GLY A 18 -10.42 7.10 21.27
C GLY A 18 -9.05 6.54 20.95
N ILE A 19 -8.02 7.07 21.64
CA ILE A 19 -6.68 6.51 21.81
C ILE A 19 -6.02 6.10 20.48
N ARG A 20 -5.15 6.95 19.96
CA ARG A 20 -4.21 6.61 18.87
C ARG A 20 -3.24 5.55 19.39
N THR A 21 -3.66 4.31 19.44
CA THR A 21 -2.76 3.18 19.69
C THR A 21 -1.75 3.15 18.55
N MET A 22 -0.46 3.22 18.89
CA MET A 22 0.61 3.06 17.90
C MET A 22 0.46 1.66 17.29
N SER A 23 0.57 1.55 15.95
CA SER A 23 0.59 0.23 15.32
C SER A 23 1.74 -0.59 15.88
N ARG A 24 1.53 -1.90 16.01
CA ARG A 24 2.49 -2.85 16.59
C ARG A 24 3.88 -2.73 15.97
N LEU A 25 3.98 -2.72 14.65
CA LEU A 25 5.26 -2.63 13.94
C LEU A 25 5.95 -1.27 14.12
N LYS A 26 5.20 -0.17 14.28
CA LYS A 26 5.80 1.12 14.60
C LYS A 26 6.43 1.13 16.00
N ALA A 27 5.77 0.50 16.98
CA ALA A 27 6.31 0.36 18.32
C ALA A 27 7.56 -0.53 18.32
N LEU A 28 7.52 -1.66 17.63
CA LEU A 28 8.64 -2.59 17.45
C LEU A 28 9.83 -1.88 16.77
N TYR A 29 9.59 -1.12 15.71
CA TYR A 29 10.63 -0.34 15.06
C TYR A 29 11.33 0.61 16.02
N LYS A 30 10.56 1.38 16.82
CA LYS A 30 11.13 2.35 17.75
C LYS A 30 11.90 1.72 18.91
N ASN A 31 11.38 0.63 19.47
CA ASN A 31 11.91 0.04 20.70
C ASN A 31 13.08 -0.91 20.44
N GLU A 32 13.06 -1.64 19.33
CA GLU A 32 14.01 -2.72 19.11
C GLU A 32 14.78 -2.58 17.78
N VAL A 33 14.06 -2.40 16.66
CA VAL A 33 14.65 -2.48 15.33
C VAL A 33 15.65 -1.36 15.09
N ALA A 34 15.33 -0.14 15.51
CA ALA A 34 16.22 1.02 15.33
C ALA A 34 17.58 0.83 16.05
N ALA A 35 17.58 0.30 17.29
CA ALA A 35 18.81 0.04 18.04
C ALA A 35 19.63 -1.09 17.41
N LYS A 36 18.96 -2.17 16.98
CA LYS A 36 19.62 -3.30 16.29
C LYS A 36 20.29 -2.85 15.00
N LEU A 37 19.57 -2.12 14.14
CA LEU A 37 20.11 -1.62 12.87
C LEU A 37 21.26 -0.63 13.08
N HIS A 38 21.20 0.23 14.09
CA HIS A 38 22.29 1.13 14.41
C HIS A 38 23.58 0.37 14.70
N THR A 39 23.51 -0.72 15.46
CA THR A 39 24.67 -1.56 15.82
C THR A 39 25.14 -2.40 14.63
N GLU A 40 24.22 -3.02 13.89
CA GLU A 40 24.49 -3.91 12.77
C GLU A 40 25.15 -3.18 11.59
N LEU A 41 24.62 -2.01 11.24
CA LEU A 41 25.10 -1.17 10.16
C LEU A 41 26.28 -0.26 10.57
N LYS A 42 26.70 -0.29 11.86
CA LYS A 42 27.81 0.51 12.41
C LYS A 42 27.67 2.00 12.07
N LEU A 43 26.45 2.53 12.20
CA LEU A 43 26.16 3.93 11.86
C LEU A 43 26.74 4.87 12.93
N ALA A 44 27.25 6.03 12.49
CA ALA A 44 27.80 7.04 13.40
C ALA A 44 26.71 7.80 14.16
N ASN A 45 25.53 7.98 13.55
CA ASN A 45 24.45 8.77 14.12
C ASN A 45 23.11 7.98 14.10
N VAL A 46 22.37 8.05 15.19
CA VAL A 46 21.04 7.43 15.33
C VAL A 46 20.04 7.94 14.27
N ASN A 47 20.19 9.18 13.79
CA ASN A 47 19.32 9.74 12.76
C ASN A 47 19.56 9.15 11.36
N GLU A 48 20.67 8.47 11.14
CA GLU A 48 21.00 7.79 9.87
C GLU A 48 20.31 6.42 9.74
N VAL A 49 19.77 5.90 10.83
CA VAL A 49 19.07 4.60 10.82
C VAL A 49 17.96 4.62 9.77
N PRO A 50 17.97 3.66 8.83
CA PRO A 50 16.97 3.59 7.77
C PRO A 50 15.56 3.39 8.33
N LYS A 51 14.59 4.13 7.76
CA LYS A 51 13.17 4.08 8.14
C LYS A 51 12.27 4.10 6.92
N ILE A 52 11.06 3.54 7.05
CA ILE A 52 10.04 3.65 6.02
C ILE A 52 9.47 5.08 6.02
N THR A 53 9.44 5.74 4.87
CA THR A 53 8.93 7.10 4.69
C THR A 53 7.53 7.16 4.14
N LYS A 54 7.25 6.31 3.15
CA LYS A 54 5.93 6.20 2.50
C LYS A 54 5.78 4.83 1.85
N ILE A 55 4.53 4.41 1.67
CA ILE A 55 4.16 3.28 0.82
C ILE A 55 3.25 3.82 -0.28
N THR A 56 3.57 3.51 -1.53
CA THR A 56 2.76 3.90 -2.68
C THR A 56 2.13 2.65 -3.26
N LEU A 57 0.80 2.69 -3.39
CA LEU A 57 0.03 1.66 -4.07
C LEU A 57 -0.39 2.21 -5.42
N ASN A 58 -0.20 1.44 -6.46
CA ASN A 58 -0.58 1.79 -7.82
C ASN A 58 -1.35 0.64 -8.46
N MET A 59 -2.46 0.95 -9.10
CA MET A 59 -3.26 0.00 -9.86
C MET A 59 -3.44 0.52 -11.27
N GLY A 60 -2.85 -0.19 -12.25
CA GLY A 60 -3.00 0.12 -13.67
C GLY A 60 -4.28 -0.53 -14.21
N VAL A 61 -5.15 0.26 -14.81
CA VAL A 61 -6.43 -0.20 -15.39
C VAL A 61 -6.46 0.20 -16.86
N GLY A 62 -5.67 -0.52 -17.69
CA GLY A 62 -5.60 -0.23 -19.14
C GLY A 62 -6.94 -0.42 -19.87
N GLU A 63 -7.77 -1.33 -19.39
CA GLU A 63 -9.12 -1.58 -19.93
C GLU A 63 -10.11 -0.45 -19.60
N GLY A 64 -9.86 0.34 -18.58
CA GLY A 64 -10.68 1.49 -18.19
C GLY A 64 -10.72 2.62 -19.23
N ILE A 65 -9.91 2.51 -20.29
CA ILE A 65 -9.95 3.42 -21.44
C ILE A 65 -11.30 3.32 -22.18
N GLY A 66 -11.89 2.11 -22.21
CA GLY A 66 -13.20 1.86 -22.84
C GLY A 66 -14.38 1.96 -21.88
N ASP A 67 -14.16 1.71 -20.60
CA ASP A 67 -15.23 1.64 -19.60
C ASP A 67 -14.85 2.38 -18.30
N LYS A 68 -15.52 3.50 -18.04
CA LYS A 68 -15.32 4.30 -16.83
C LYS A 68 -15.65 3.55 -15.53
N LYS A 69 -16.62 2.62 -15.59
CA LYS A 69 -17.01 1.83 -14.41
C LYS A 69 -15.88 0.97 -13.88
N MET A 70 -15.03 0.44 -14.78
CA MET A 70 -13.86 -0.34 -14.35
C MET A 70 -12.88 0.47 -13.51
N ILE A 71 -12.73 1.77 -13.82
CA ILE A 71 -11.88 2.65 -13.03
C ILE A 71 -12.53 3.01 -11.70
N GLU A 72 -13.84 3.27 -11.71
CA GLU A 72 -14.59 3.55 -10.47
C GLU A 72 -14.51 2.37 -9.51
N ASN A 73 -14.67 1.14 -10.00
CA ASN A 73 -14.52 -0.08 -9.20
C ASN A 73 -13.08 -0.24 -8.68
N ALA A 74 -12.05 -0.03 -9.51
CA ALA A 74 -10.65 -0.07 -9.09
C ALA A 74 -10.33 0.99 -8.03
N VAL A 75 -10.91 2.19 -8.13
CA VAL A 75 -10.77 3.25 -7.13
C VAL A 75 -11.45 2.85 -5.82
N ALA A 76 -12.64 2.22 -5.87
CA ALA A 76 -13.35 1.75 -4.69
C ALA A 76 -12.54 0.65 -3.97
N ASP A 77 -12.02 -0.33 -4.71
CA ASP A 77 -11.18 -1.40 -4.18
C ASP A 77 -9.92 -0.82 -3.51
N LEU A 78 -9.19 0.05 -4.21
CA LEU A 78 -7.96 0.63 -3.68
C LEU A 78 -8.24 1.56 -2.48
N GLN A 79 -9.40 2.23 -2.45
CA GLN A 79 -9.83 3.06 -1.33
C GLN A 79 -10.18 2.21 -0.10
N ALA A 80 -10.82 1.05 -0.28
CA ALA A 80 -11.08 0.10 0.80
C ALA A 80 -9.77 -0.40 1.42
N ILE A 81 -8.79 -0.81 0.60
CA ILE A 81 -7.47 -1.28 1.05
C ILE A 81 -6.69 -0.18 1.78
N ALA A 82 -6.67 1.03 1.22
CA ALA A 82 -5.84 2.13 1.71
C ALA A 82 -6.44 2.88 2.90
N GLY A 83 -7.77 2.85 3.07
CA GLY A 83 -8.48 3.63 4.07
C GLY A 83 -8.43 5.16 3.86
N GLN A 84 -8.01 5.62 2.66
CA GLN A 84 -7.97 7.04 2.32
C GLN A 84 -8.34 7.27 0.85
N LYS A 85 -8.65 8.53 0.50
CA LYS A 85 -9.05 8.92 -0.87
C LYS A 85 -7.94 8.60 -1.88
N VAL A 86 -8.31 7.93 -2.94
CA VAL A 86 -7.45 7.53 -4.06
C VAL A 86 -7.43 8.62 -5.13
N VAL A 87 -6.30 8.76 -5.82
CA VAL A 87 -6.12 9.69 -6.93
C VAL A 87 -6.17 8.90 -8.24
N VAL A 88 -7.07 9.27 -9.14
CA VAL A 88 -7.10 8.74 -10.50
C VAL A 88 -5.94 9.32 -11.30
N THR A 89 -5.20 8.48 -12.00
CA THR A 89 -4.09 8.89 -12.86
C THR A 89 -4.56 9.04 -14.30
N LEU A 90 -4.29 10.21 -14.88
CA LEU A 90 -4.67 10.55 -16.25
C LEU A 90 -3.49 10.39 -17.21
N ALA A 91 -3.78 10.01 -18.45
CA ALA A 91 -2.78 9.96 -19.51
C ALA A 91 -2.23 11.36 -19.82
N ARG A 92 -0.92 11.50 -19.90
CA ARG A 92 -0.22 12.77 -20.17
C ARG A 92 -0.09 13.09 -21.66
N LYS A 93 -0.09 12.07 -22.52
CA LYS A 93 0.07 12.19 -23.97
C LYS A 93 -0.86 11.21 -24.67
N SER A 94 -1.34 11.59 -25.84
CA SER A 94 -2.09 10.71 -26.71
C SER A 94 -1.16 9.74 -27.42
N ILE A 95 -1.46 8.44 -27.39
CA ILE A 95 -0.66 7.38 -28.05
C ILE A 95 -1.63 6.52 -28.87
N ALA A 96 -1.54 6.61 -30.19
CA ALA A 96 -2.43 5.92 -31.11
C ALA A 96 -2.34 4.38 -31.00
N GLY A 97 -1.11 3.83 -30.80
CA GLY A 97 -0.89 2.39 -30.66
C GLY A 97 -1.62 1.77 -29.48
N PHE A 98 -1.84 2.51 -28.40
CA PHE A 98 -2.61 2.07 -27.22
C PHE A 98 -4.04 2.60 -27.20
N LYS A 99 -4.49 3.30 -28.25
CA LYS A 99 -5.83 3.92 -28.33
C LYS A 99 -6.14 4.85 -27.14
N VAL A 100 -5.12 5.52 -26.60
CA VAL A 100 -5.22 6.43 -25.45
C VAL A 100 -5.17 7.87 -25.93
N ARG A 101 -6.07 8.71 -25.41
CA ARG A 101 -6.03 10.17 -25.58
C ARG A 101 -5.56 10.84 -24.29
N GLU A 102 -4.97 12.02 -24.43
CA GLU A 102 -4.60 12.87 -23.32
C GLU A 102 -5.81 13.16 -22.41
N GLY A 103 -5.58 13.15 -21.10
CA GLY A 103 -6.65 13.35 -20.10
C GLY A 103 -7.52 12.14 -19.82
N TRP A 104 -7.32 11.01 -20.49
CA TRP A 104 -8.08 9.81 -20.19
C TRP A 104 -7.55 9.11 -18.94
N PRO A 105 -8.46 8.57 -18.10
CA PRO A 105 -8.06 7.84 -16.90
C PRO A 105 -7.47 6.48 -17.28
N VAL A 106 -6.28 6.18 -16.77
CA VAL A 106 -5.51 4.95 -17.07
C VAL A 106 -5.23 4.10 -15.83
N GLY A 107 -5.53 4.61 -14.65
CA GLY A 107 -5.31 3.89 -13.41
C GLY A 107 -5.60 4.72 -12.18
N CYS A 108 -5.22 4.20 -11.04
CA CYS A 108 -5.37 4.89 -9.76
C CYS A 108 -4.16 4.63 -8.85
N LYS A 109 -3.86 5.59 -7.99
CA LYS A 109 -2.76 5.49 -7.03
C LYS A 109 -3.12 6.11 -5.69
N VAL A 110 -2.44 5.64 -4.66
CA VAL A 110 -2.51 6.23 -3.32
C VAL A 110 -1.14 6.19 -2.66
N THR A 111 -0.85 7.18 -1.83
CA THR A 111 0.40 7.26 -1.07
C THR A 111 0.07 7.32 0.42
N LEU A 112 0.50 6.30 1.14
CA LEU A 112 0.32 6.16 2.57
C LEU A 112 1.53 6.70 3.33
N ARG A 113 1.29 7.44 4.41
CA ARG A 113 2.31 7.99 5.31
C ARG A 113 1.88 7.90 6.77
N GLY A 114 2.84 8.02 7.67
CA GLY A 114 2.57 8.10 9.10
C GLY A 114 1.89 6.85 9.65
N GLN A 115 0.81 7.00 10.39
CA GLN A 115 0.12 5.89 11.05
C GLN A 115 -0.53 4.94 10.05
N GLN A 116 -1.26 5.45 9.07
CA GLN A 116 -1.90 4.63 8.03
C GLN A 116 -0.90 3.76 7.26
N MET A 117 0.30 4.28 7.00
CA MET A 117 1.39 3.53 6.38
C MET A 117 1.79 2.32 7.24
N TRP A 118 1.96 2.51 8.56
CA TRP A 118 2.34 1.43 9.46
C TRP A 118 1.23 0.39 9.64
N GLU A 119 -0.02 0.82 9.71
CA GLU A 119 -1.18 -0.06 9.79
C GLU A 119 -1.34 -0.90 8.51
N PHE A 120 -1.15 -0.27 7.34
CA PHE A 120 -1.14 -0.99 6.08
C PHE A 120 0.02 -1.98 6.00
N PHE A 121 1.23 -1.58 6.42
CA PHE A 121 2.41 -2.44 6.40
C PHE A 121 2.24 -3.66 7.32
N ASP A 122 1.66 -3.48 8.50
CA ASP A 122 1.35 -4.55 9.46
C ASP A 122 0.38 -5.58 8.83
N ARG A 123 -0.73 -5.12 8.23
CA ARG A 123 -1.66 -5.98 7.51
C ARG A 123 -1.04 -6.67 6.29
N LEU A 124 -0.19 -5.97 5.56
CA LEU A 124 0.50 -6.51 4.40
C LEU A 124 1.37 -7.70 4.80
N VAL A 125 2.19 -7.57 5.84
CA VAL A 125 3.15 -8.60 6.27
C VAL A 125 2.44 -9.79 6.94
N ASP A 126 1.52 -9.53 7.88
CA ASP A 126 0.93 -10.57 8.70
C ASP A 126 -0.26 -11.27 8.04
N ILE A 127 -1.02 -10.56 7.19
CA ILE A 127 -2.29 -11.09 6.66
C ILE A 127 -2.22 -11.29 5.14
N SER A 128 -1.84 -10.25 4.39
CA SER A 128 -2.01 -10.26 2.93
C SER A 128 -0.97 -11.10 2.22
N ILE A 129 0.30 -10.99 2.58
CA ILE A 129 1.39 -11.76 1.93
C ILE A 129 1.20 -13.27 2.12
N PRO A 130 0.88 -13.81 3.30
CA PRO A 130 0.63 -15.25 3.48
C PRO A 130 -0.58 -15.78 2.66
N ARG A 131 -1.51 -14.91 2.27
CA ARG A 131 -2.68 -15.26 1.45
C ARG A 131 -2.39 -15.27 -0.05
N ILE A 132 -1.19 -14.86 -0.48
CA ILE A 132 -0.80 -14.93 -1.88
C ILE A 132 -0.73 -16.40 -2.31
N ARG A 133 -1.40 -16.71 -3.42
CA ARG A 133 -1.38 -18.05 -4.00
C ARG A 133 0.04 -18.45 -4.37
N ASP A 134 0.44 -19.68 -4.01
CA ASP A 134 1.78 -20.25 -4.26
C ASP A 134 2.94 -19.37 -3.77
N PHE A 135 2.77 -18.71 -2.62
CA PHE A 135 3.78 -17.85 -2.04
C PHE A 135 5.05 -18.64 -1.65
N ARG A 136 6.19 -18.25 -2.19
CA ARG A 136 7.51 -18.87 -1.91
C ARG A 136 8.54 -17.88 -1.39
N GLY A 137 8.09 -16.74 -0.90
CA GLY A 137 8.96 -15.63 -0.49
C GLY A 137 9.11 -14.55 -1.58
N LEU A 138 9.41 -13.34 -1.13
CA LEU A 138 9.61 -12.18 -2.00
C LEU A 138 11.02 -12.12 -2.54
N ASN A 139 11.18 -11.58 -3.75
CA ASN A 139 12.47 -11.49 -4.40
C ASN A 139 13.36 -10.41 -3.73
N PRO A 140 14.53 -10.76 -3.17
CA PRO A 140 15.42 -9.78 -2.57
C PRO A 140 16.11 -8.84 -3.58
N LYS A 141 16.02 -9.14 -4.89
CA LYS A 141 16.62 -8.31 -5.95
C LYS A 141 15.71 -7.19 -6.46
N SER A 142 14.49 -7.04 -5.92
CA SER A 142 13.52 -6.03 -6.36
C SER A 142 13.71 -4.66 -5.71
N PHE A 143 14.94 -4.32 -5.36
CA PHE A 143 15.35 -2.99 -4.91
C PHE A 143 15.80 -2.13 -6.10
N ASP A 144 15.66 -0.82 -5.97
CA ASP A 144 15.97 0.18 -7.02
C ASP A 144 17.42 0.69 -7.03
N GLY A 145 18.29 0.15 -6.20
CA GLY A 145 19.67 0.66 -6.00
C GLY A 145 19.80 1.70 -4.89
N ARG A 146 18.69 2.24 -4.41
CA ARG A 146 18.63 3.28 -3.35
C ARG A 146 17.85 2.81 -2.12
N GLY A 147 17.73 1.51 -1.93
CA GLY A 147 17.06 0.92 -0.78
C GLY A 147 15.53 1.01 -0.79
N ASN A 148 14.88 1.41 -1.90
CA ASN A 148 13.44 1.32 -2.04
C ASN A 148 13.09 -0.05 -2.62
N TYR A 149 11.99 -0.63 -2.14
CA TYR A 149 11.54 -1.96 -2.54
C TYR A 149 10.22 -1.89 -3.28
N SER A 150 10.09 -2.60 -4.39
CA SER A 150 8.86 -2.68 -5.16
C SER A 150 8.44 -4.14 -5.37
N MET A 151 7.15 -4.42 -5.19
CA MET A 151 6.55 -5.73 -5.44
C MET A 151 5.23 -5.59 -6.17
N GLY A 152 4.94 -6.54 -7.04
CA GLY A 152 3.65 -6.67 -7.71
C GLY A 152 2.81 -7.76 -7.04
N VAL A 153 1.55 -7.45 -6.83
CA VAL A 153 0.52 -8.39 -6.39
C VAL A 153 -0.40 -8.65 -7.58
N ARG A 154 -0.69 -9.90 -7.89
CA ARG A 154 -1.51 -10.27 -9.05
C ARG A 154 -3.01 -10.10 -8.81
N GLU A 155 -3.45 -10.25 -7.56
CA GLU A 155 -4.86 -10.32 -7.20
C GLU A 155 -5.13 -9.43 -5.99
N GLN A 156 -6.08 -8.48 -6.09
CA GLN A 156 -6.46 -7.60 -4.97
C GLN A 156 -7.19 -8.33 -3.85
N ILE A 157 -7.73 -9.53 -4.11
CA ILE A 157 -8.49 -10.34 -3.14
C ILE A 157 -7.66 -10.87 -1.96
N ILE A 158 -6.33 -10.74 -2.01
CA ILE A 158 -5.48 -11.08 -0.86
C ILE A 158 -5.72 -10.16 0.34
N PHE A 159 -6.27 -8.97 0.11
CA PHE A 159 -6.60 -8.03 1.18
C PHE A 159 -7.95 -8.37 1.79
N PRO A 160 -8.03 -8.47 3.14
CA PRO A 160 -9.26 -8.85 3.84
C PRO A 160 -10.39 -7.82 3.72
N GLU A 161 -10.06 -6.58 3.33
CA GLU A 161 -11.03 -5.50 3.12
C GLU A 161 -11.86 -5.67 1.84
N ILE A 162 -11.42 -6.54 0.93
CA ILE A 162 -12.09 -6.80 -0.34
C ILE A 162 -13.02 -8.00 -0.17
N GLU A 163 -14.31 -7.76 -0.39
CA GLU A 163 -15.32 -8.82 -0.43
C GLU A 163 -15.34 -9.47 -1.82
N TYR A 164 -15.08 -10.77 -1.87
CA TYR A 164 -14.99 -11.54 -3.11
C TYR A 164 -16.24 -11.40 -4.01
N ASP A 165 -17.42 -11.38 -3.40
CA ASP A 165 -18.70 -11.32 -4.11
C ASP A 165 -18.95 -9.96 -4.82
N LYS A 166 -18.21 -8.90 -4.43
CA LYS A 166 -18.32 -7.55 -5.02
C LYS A 166 -17.27 -7.28 -6.09
N VAL A 167 -16.32 -8.21 -6.28
CA VAL A 167 -15.24 -8.05 -7.25
C VAL A 167 -15.75 -8.40 -8.65
N ASP A 168 -15.74 -7.42 -9.55
CA ASP A 168 -16.09 -7.59 -10.96
C ASP A 168 -14.96 -8.26 -11.76
N LYS A 169 -13.70 -7.92 -11.45
CA LYS A 169 -12.51 -8.46 -12.11
C LYS A 169 -11.31 -8.48 -11.17
N LEU A 170 -10.49 -9.53 -11.30
CA LEU A 170 -9.19 -9.61 -10.64
C LEU A 170 -8.24 -8.57 -11.24
N ARG A 171 -7.68 -7.70 -10.39
CA ARG A 171 -6.73 -6.66 -10.77
C ARG A 171 -5.45 -6.80 -9.99
N GLY A 172 -4.33 -6.66 -10.70
CA GLY A 172 -3.03 -6.54 -10.07
C GLY A 172 -2.78 -5.14 -9.51
N MET A 173 -1.88 -5.05 -8.55
CA MET A 173 -1.40 -3.78 -8.03
C MET A 173 0.10 -3.83 -7.75
N ASP A 174 0.73 -2.67 -7.85
CA ASP A 174 2.11 -2.48 -7.47
C ASP A 174 2.19 -1.79 -6.11
N ILE A 175 3.02 -2.33 -5.24
CA ILE A 175 3.30 -1.81 -3.91
C ILE A 175 4.76 -1.39 -3.87
N THR A 176 5.01 -0.10 -3.66
CA THR A 176 6.36 0.45 -3.54
C THR A 176 6.58 0.99 -2.13
N ILE A 177 7.55 0.42 -1.42
CA ILE A 177 7.97 0.83 -0.09
C ILE A 177 9.18 1.74 -0.26
N THR A 178 9.03 3.02 0.07
CA THR A 178 10.12 3.99 0.03
C THR A 178 10.74 4.13 1.41
N THR A 179 12.05 3.97 1.46
CA THR A 179 12.85 4.07 2.69
C THR A 179 13.79 5.28 2.67
N THR A 180 14.51 5.50 3.75
CA THR A 180 15.64 6.45 3.82
C THR A 180 16.99 5.77 3.68
N ALA A 181 17.02 4.48 3.39
CA ALA A 181 18.26 3.73 3.17
C ALA A 181 19.06 4.32 2.01
N ARG A 182 20.38 4.26 2.09
CA ARG A 182 21.32 4.73 1.06
C ARG A 182 21.57 3.68 0.01
N ASN A 183 21.60 2.42 0.45
CA ASN A 183 21.95 1.25 -0.36
C ASN A 183 20.87 0.16 -0.21
N ASN A 184 20.90 -0.81 -1.12
CA ASN A 184 19.99 -1.95 -1.08
C ASN A 184 20.19 -2.82 0.18
N ASP A 185 21.43 -2.96 0.65
CA ASP A 185 21.76 -3.76 1.83
C ASP A 185 21.12 -3.18 3.10
N GLU A 186 21.18 -1.85 3.28
CA GLU A 186 20.50 -1.16 4.37
C GLU A 186 18.97 -1.32 4.28
N GLY A 187 18.41 -1.24 3.05
CA GLY A 187 16.99 -1.46 2.81
C GLY A 187 16.57 -2.89 3.11
N LEU A 188 17.38 -3.87 2.72
CA LEU A 188 17.15 -5.28 2.99
C LEU A 188 17.21 -5.57 4.49
N ALA A 189 18.23 -5.04 5.20
CA ALA A 189 18.35 -5.18 6.65
C ALA A 189 17.13 -4.60 7.37
N LEU A 190 16.67 -3.39 6.97
CA LEU A 190 15.48 -2.76 7.52
C LEU A 190 14.22 -3.63 7.36
N LEU A 191 13.93 -4.09 6.14
CA LEU A 191 12.73 -4.87 5.87
C LEU A 191 12.80 -6.25 6.51
N THR A 192 13.97 -6.88 6.56
CA THR A 192 14.20 -8.17 7.26
C THR A 192 13.95 -8.02 8.77
N ALA A 193 14.45 -6.95 9.38
CA ALA A 193 14.21 -6.65 10.79
C ALA A 193 12.73 -6.38 11.12
N LEU A 194 11.93 -5.98 10.12
CA LEU A 194 10.48 -5.83 10.19
C LEU A 194 9.71 -7.10 9.78
N ASN A 195 10.36 -8.25 9.75
CA ASN A 195 9.80 -9.57 9.40
C ASN A 195 9.23 -9.65 7.97
N PHE A 196 9.78 -8.89 7.03
CA PHE A 196 9.36 -8.99 5.64
C PHE A 196 9.85 -10.31 5.03
N PRO A 197 8.98 -11.15 4.44
CA PRO A 197 9.29 -12.52 4.09
C PRO A 197 10.04 -12.65 2.76
N PHE A 198 11.32 -12.38 2.77
CA PHE A 198 12.19 -12.61 1.62
C PHE A 198 12.44 -14.09 1.37
N LYS A 199 12.63 -14.45 0.09
CA LYS A 199 13.08 -15.78 -0.31
C LYS A 199 14.52 -15.96 0.14
N LYS A 200 14.78 -17.05 0.85
CA LYS A 200 16.14 -17.50 1.22
C LYS A 200 16.90 -18.04 0.01
#